data_cfd4459e7eaf469a3ccecf5244d66e1a
#
_entry.id   cfd4459e7eaf469a3ccecf5244d66e1a
#
_cell.length_a   1.000
_cell.length_b   1.000
_cell.length_c   1.000
_cell.angle_alpha   90.00
_cell.angle_beta   90.00
_cell.angle_gamma   90.00
#
_symmetry.space_group_name_H-M   'P 1'
#
loop_
_entity.id
_entity.type
_entity.pdbx_description
1 polymer ?
#
loop_
_entity_poly.entity_id
_entity_poly.type
_entity_poly.pdbx_seq_one_letter_code
_entity_poly.pdbx_strand_id
1 'polypeptide(L)'
;MSKRTEIPPTEFLTRNSRLPIYMPYPKFLLDSGMNETTQLLYVLLYDRARLSMQNHGWTDAQGHVYIYFSIHSMALALGKSETTVKHALSVLVQQGLIVRVRQGVGRASRIYVKIIAGAENDPHDSQKTAGHAGDILPSNKNIERKTKKKEATERQNVRSYDCSEEESL
;
A
#
# COMPACT_ATOMS: atom_id res chain seq x y z
N MET A 1 0.43 -2.51 -24.91
CA MET A 1 1.79 -1.96 -25.21
C MET A 1 2.22 -1.15 -23.99
N SER A 2 3.21 -1.61 -23.25
CA SER A 2 3.77 -0.91 -22.09
C SER A 2 4.57 0.30 -22.58
N LYS A 3 4.14 1.51 -22.23
CA LYS A 3 4.93 2.72 -22.52
C LYS A 3 6.23 2.61 -21.74
N ARG A 4 7.34 2.37 -22.43
CA ARG A 4 8.66 2.57 -21.85
C ARG A 4 8.75 4.05 -21.45
N THR A 5 8.83 4.30 -20.17
CA THR A 5 9.13 5.65 -19.66
C THR A 5 10.57 5.94 -20.05
N GLU A 6 10.80 6.94 -20.89
CA GLU A 6 12.15 7.38 -21.22
C GLU A 6 12.88 7.81 -19.96
N ILE A 7 14.11 7.38 -19.83
CA ILE A 7 14.97 7.84 -18.73
C ILE A 7 15.31 9.32 -19.03
N PRO A 8 15.06 10.25 -18.09
CA PRO A 8 15.41 11.64 -18.28
C PRO A 8 16.92 11.80 -18.46
N PRO A 9 17.38 12.94 -19.01
CA PRO A 9 18.81 13.20 -19.21
C PRO A 9 19.56 13.06 -17.86
N THR A 10 20.73 12.44 -17.94
CA THR A 10 21.58 12.15 -16.78
C THR A 10 22.71 13.15 -16.64
N GLU A 11 23.11 13.43 -15.40
CA GLU A 11 24.27 14.27 -15.06
C GLU A 11 25.16 13.54 -14.05
N PHE A 12 26.42 13.98 -13.93
CA PHE A 12 27.32 13.44 -12.91
C PHE A 12 26.88 13.86 -11.51
N LEU A 13 26.93 12.93 -10.56
CA LEU A 13 26.71 13.24 -9.15
C LEU A 13 27.87 14.09 -8.62
N THR A 14 27.57 15.26 -8.11
CA THR A 14 28.53 16.18 -7.49
C THR A 14 28.17 16.40 -6.02
N ARG A 15 29.07 17.05 -5.29
CA ARG A 15 28.83 17.39 -3.87
C ARG A 15 27.59 18.24 -3.65
N ASN A 16 27.17 19.01 -4.65
CA ASN A 16 26.04 19.94 -4.60
C ASN A 16 24.82 19.44 -5.38
N SER A 17 24.87 18.22 -5.93
CA SER A 17 23.73 17.65 -6.67
C SER A 17 22.53 17.45 -5.73
N ARG A 18 21.34 17.80 -6.21
CA ARG A 18 20.09 17.46 -5.55
C ARG A 18 19.76 16.01 -5.86
N LEU A 19 19.57 15.21 -4.82
CA LEU A 19 19.19 13.82 -5.00
C LEU A 19 17.75 13.71 -5.53
N PRO A 20 17.46 12.80 -6.46
CA PRO A 20 16.12 12.53 -6.91
C PRO A 20 15.26 11.96 -5.76
N ILE A 21 13.94 11.99 -5.93
CA ILE A 21 13.02 11.30 -5.02
C ILE A 21 13.30 9.81 -5.09
N TYR A 22 13.48 9.18 -3.94
CA TYR A 22 13.79 7.75 -3.84
C TYR A 22 12.94 7.07 -2.77
N MET A 23 12.75 5.77 -2.91
CA MET A 23 12.21 4.92 -1.85
C MET A 23 13.39 4.30 -1.08
N PRO A 24 13.36 4.33 0.27
CA PRO A 24 14.42 3.70 1.06
C PRO A 24 14.39 2.18 0.87
N TYR A 25 15.53 1.61 0.54
CA TYR A 25 15.70 0.16 0.40
C TYR A 25 16.43 -0.37 1.64
N PRO A 26 15.75 -1.09 2.55
CA PRO A 26 16.39 -1.64 3.75
C PRO A 26 17.47 -2.67 3.39
N LYS A 27 18.67 -2.50 3.92
CA LYS A 27 19.85 -3.32 3.58
C LYS A 27 19.64 -4.82 3.80
N PHE A 28 18.88 -5.22 4.84
CA PHE A 28 18.62 -6.63 5.14
C PHE A 28 17.93 -7.39 3.99
N LEU A 29 17.27 -6.69 3.08
CA LEU A 29 16.63 -7.32 1.93
C LEU A 29 17.65 -7.94 0.95
N LEU A 30 18.87 -7.39 0.88
CA LEU A 30 19.93 -7.90 0.02
C LEU A 30 20.31 -9.35 0.37
N ASP A 31 20.31 -9.67 1.67
CA ASP A 31 20.70 -10.97 2.21
C ASP A 31 19.49 -11.87 2.54
N SER A 32 18.28 -11.41 2.23
CA SER A 32 17.04 -12.09 2.65
C SER A 32 16.72 -13.39 1.89
N GLY A 33 17.40 -13.65 0.76
CA GLY A 33 17.10 -14.78 -0.12
C GLY A 33 15.74 -14.71 -0.83
N MET A 34 14.98 -13.62 -0.64
CA MET A 34 13.71 -13.41 -1.33
C MET A 34 13.95 -12.99 -2.79
N ASN A 35 13.00 -13.34 -3.67
CA ASN A 35 13.06 -12.87 -5.06
C ASN A 35 12.87 -11.34 -5.16
N GLU A 36 13.38 -10.74 -6.23
CA GLU A 36 13.37 -9.31 -6.48
C GLU A 36 11.96 -8.69 -6.38
N THR A 37 10.95 -9.37 -6.90
CA THR A 37 9.57 -8.87 -6.87
C THR A 37 9.06 -8.77 -5.43
N THR A 38 9.40 -9.74 -4.57
CA THR A 38 9.02 -9.73 -3.15
C THR A 38 9.75 -8.62 -2.39
N GLN A 39 11.05 -8.43 -2.68
CA GLN A 39 11.85 -7.35 -2.09
C GLN A 39 11.29 -5.98 -2.49
N LEU A 40 11.05 -5.76 -3.79
CA LEU A 40 10.47 -4.50 -4.30
C LEU A 40 9.06 -4.25 -3.74
N LEU A 41 8.26 -5.30 -3.59
CA LEU A 41 6.94 -5.17 -2.96
C LEU A 41 7.06 -4.72 -1.51
N TYR A 42 8.01 -5.28 -0.73
CA TYR A 42 8.24 -4.83 0.64
C TYR A 42 8.68 -3.36 0.68
N VAL A 43 9.62 -2.95 -0.17
CA VAL A 43 10.09 -1.55 -0.28
C VAL A 43 8.92 -0.60 -0.55
N LEU A 44 8.06 -0.96 -1.51
CA LEU A 44 6.86 -0.18 -1.86
C LEU A 44 5.87 -0.05 -0.69
N LEU A 45 5.64 -1.14 0.04
CA LEU A 45 4.77 -1.14 1.22
C LEU A 45 5.39 -0.34 2.37
N TYR A 46 6.70 -0.46 2.57
CA TYR A 46 7.45 0.24 3.60
C TYR A 46 7.43 1.75 3.38
N ASP A 47 7.73 2.20 2.17
CA ASP A 47 7.69 3.63 1.83
C ASP A 47 6.28 4.21 2.05
N ARG A 48 5.25 3.48 1.62
CA ARG A 48 3.86 3.89 1.85
C ARG A 48 3.50 3.94 3.35
N ALA A 49 4.01 3.01 4.15
CA ALA A 49 3.82 3.02 5.59
C ALA A 49 4.53 4.23 6.25
N ARG A 50 5.73 4.58 5.80
CA ARG A 50 6.45 5.79 6.25
C ARG A 50 5.62 7.06 6.01
N LEU A 51 5.03 7.21 4.84
CA LEU A 51 4.14 8.33 4.52
C LEU A 51 2.90 8.34 5.43
N SER A 52 2.38 7.16 5.77
CA SER A 52 1.22 7.03 6.67
C SER A 52 1.54 7.37 8.12
N MET A 53 2.80 7.19 8.57
CA MET A 53 3.25 7.60 9.91
C MET A 53 3.08 9.10 10.16
N GLN A 54 3.14 9.92 9.12
CA GLN A 54 2.99 11.36 9.22
C GLN A 54 1.52 11.82 9.38
N ASN A 55 0.58 10.90 9.25
CA ASN A 55 -0.86 11.18 9.27
C ASN A 55 -1.53 10.45 10.44
N HIS A 56 -2.10 11.20 11.38
CA HIS A 56 -2.71 10.66 12.61
C HIS A 56 -3.89 9.68 12.39
N GLY A 57 -4.48 9.62 11.20
CA GLY A 57 -5.63 8.76 10.89
C GLY A 57 -5.28 7.32 10.47
N TRP A 58 -4.00 6.93 10.46
CA TRP A 58 -3.52 5.65 9.91
C TRP A 58 -2.90 4.74 10.98
N THR A 59 -3.33 4.88 12.22
CA THR A 59 -2.94 4.05 13.34
C THR A 59 -4.13 3.31 13.93
N ASP A 60 -3.89 2.11 14.46
CA ASP A 60 -4.89 1.37 15.23
C ASP A 60 -4.89 1.81 16.71
N ALA A 61 -5.73 1.18 17.53
CA ALA A 61 -5.84 1.49 18.96
C ALA A 61 -4.55 1.19 19.75
N GLN A 62 -3.66 0.37 19.21
CA GLN A 62 -2.36 0.04 19.79
C GLN A 62 -1.23 0.94 19.27
N GLY A 63 -1.55 1.88 18.37
CA GLY A 63 -0.57 2.78 17.76
C GLY A 63 0.17 2.20 16.56
N HIS A 64 -0.21 1.00 16.07
CA HIS A 64 0.43 0.42 14.89
C HIS A 64 -0.06 1.10 13.61
N VAL A 65 0.89 1.51 12.77
CA VAL A 65 0.60 2.09 11.47
C VAL A 65 0.13 1.02 10.49
N TYR A 66 -0.96 1.29 9.80
CA TYR A 66 -1.47 0.43 8.74
C TYR A 66 -1.69 1.20 7.44
N ILE A 67 -1.69 0.46 6.34
CA ILE A 67 -1.98 1.00 5.01
C ILE A 67 -3.08 0.18 4.33
N TYR A 68 -3.78 0.83 3.41
CA TYR A 68 -4.63 0.16 2.43
C TYR A 68 -3.96 0.22 1.07
N PHE A 69 -3.74 -0.95 0.48
CA PHE A 69 -3.20 -1.04 -0.86
C PHE A 69 -3.82 -2.23 -1.59
N SER A 70 -4.49 -1.99 -2.70
CA SER A 70 -5.14 -3.05 -3.46
C SER A 70 -4.11 -3.89 -4.22
N ILE A 71 -4.39 -5.17 -4.43
CA ILE A 71 -3.52 -6.05 -5.22
C ILE A 71 -3.34 -5.49 -6.64
N HIS A 72 -4.42 -4.99 -7.22
CA HIS A 72 -4.39 -4.36 -8.55
C HIS A 72 -3.42 -3.17 -8.59
N SER A 73 -3.50 -2.25 -7.62
CA SER A 73 -2.60 -1.10 -7.56
C SER A 73 -1.14 -1.49 -7.32
N MET A 74 -0.89 -2.54 -6.51
CA MET A 74 0.46 -3.10 -6.34
C MET A 74 1.00 -3.70 -7.65
N ALA A 75 0.16 -4.44 -8.39
CA ALA A 75 0.51 -5.03 -9.66
C ALA A 75 0.87 -3.97 -10.70
N LEU A 76 0.09 -2.89 -10.79
CA LEU A 76 0.39 -1.75 -11.65
C LEU A 76 1.71 -1.07 -11.27
N ALA A 77 1.93 -0.80 -9.98
CA ALA A 77 3.13 -0.14 -9.50
C ALA A 77 4.40 -0.95 -9.77
N LEU A 78 4.32 -2.27 -9.68
CA LEU A 78 5.45 -3.18 -9.91
C LEU A 78 5.59 -3.63 -11.39
N GLY A 79 4.62 -3.33 -12.25
CA GLY A 79 4.57 -3.85 -13.62
C GLY A 79 4.48 -5.39 -13.67
N LYS A 80 3.79 -6.00 -12.70
CA LYS A 80 3.67 -7.46 -12.55
C LYS A 80 2.20 -7.88 -12.56
N SER A 81 1.95 -9.20 -12.75
CA SER A 81 0.60 -9.75 -12.67
C SER A 81 0.09 -9.77 -11.22
N GLU A 82 -1.22 -9.73 -11.03
CA GLU A 82 -1.83 -9.86 -9.70
C GLU A 82 -1.48 -11.19 -9.03
N THR A 83 -1.35 -12.27 -9.80
CA THR A 83 -0.94 -13.58 -9.28
C THR A 83 0.46 -13.53 -8.69
N THR A 84 1.40 -12.89 -9.38
CA THR A 84 2.77 -12.67 -8.90
C THR A 84 2.77 -11.86 -7.60
N VAL A 85 1.98 -10.80 -7.54
CA VAL A 85 1.85 -9.97 -6.33
C VAL A 85 1.21 -10.75 -5.17
N LYS A 86 0.18 -11.57 -5.42
CA LYS A 86 -0.43 -12.43 -4.40
C LYS A 86 0.58 -13.40 -3.80
N HIS A 87 1.42 -14.02 -4.66
CA HIS A 87 2.49 -14.90 -4.21
C HIS A 87 3.54 -14.13 -3.37
N ALA A 88 4.01 -12.98 -3.86
CA ALA A 88 4.95 -12.14 -3.12
C ALA A 88 4.41 -11.69 -1.75
N LEU A 89 3.13 -11.31 -1.68
CA LEU A 89 2.46 -11.00 -0.40
C LEU A 89 2.44 -12.20 0.55
N SER A 90 2.21 -13.41 0.03
CA SER A 90 2.23 -14.63 0.85
C SER A 90 3.62 -14.89 1.44
N VAL A 91 4.67 -14.70 0.63
CA VAL A 91 6.06 -14.81 1.10
C VAL A 91 6.37 -13.79 2.19
N LEU A 92 5.97 -12.52 2.02
CA LEU A 92 6.19 -11.49 3.03
C LEU A 92 5.45 -11.78 4.35
N VAL A 93 4.25 -12.36 4.29
CA VAL A 93 3.52 -12.82 5.48
C VAL A 93 4.25 -13.99 6.15
N GLN A 94 4.71 -14.97 5.37
CA GLN A 94 5.47 -16.12 5.86
C GLN A 94 6.77 -15.71 6.56
N GLN A 95 7.49 -14.73 6.00
CA GLN A 95 8.72 -14.17 6.57
C GLN A 95 8.44 -13.25 7.78
N GLY A 96 7.16 -13.02 8.12
CA GLY A 96 6.78 -12.16 9.22
C GLY A 96 7.04 -10.67 9.01
N LEU A 97 7.33 -10.24 7.78
CA LEU A 97 7.62 -8.84 7.42
C LEU A 97 6.37 -7.99 7.28
N ILE A 98 5.23 -8.60 7.04
CA ILE A 98 3.93 -7.92 7.03
C ILE A 98 2.87 -8.74 7.75
N VAL A 99 1.85 -8.04 8.24
CA VAL A 99 0.61 -8.67 8.74
C VAL A 99 -0.56 -8.13 7.93
N ARG A 100 -1.45 -9.01 7.48
CA ARG A 100 -2.67 -8.64 6.74
C ARG A 100 -3.90 -8.97 7.57
N VAL A 101 -4.71 -7.96 7.85
CA VAL A 101 -5.96 -8.09 8.60
C VAL A 101 -7.14 -7.82 7.67
N ARG A 102 -7.99 -8.83 7.47
CA ARG A 102 -9.23 -8.67 6.69
C ARG A 102 -10.25 -7.88 7.50
N GLN A 103 -10.93 -6.93 6.85
CA GLN A 103 -11.93 -6.05 7.46
C GLN A 103 -13.38 -6.51 7.21
N GLY A 104 -13.55 -7.72 6.68
CA GLY A 104 -14.85 -8.25 6.27
C GLY A 104 -15.02 -8.28 4.75
N VAL A 105 -16.19 -8.75 4.30
CA VAL A 105 -16.52 -8.88 2.87
C VAL A 105 -16.60 -7.49 2.23
N GLY A 106 -15.98 -7.32 1.07
CA GLY A 106 -16.00 -6.07 0.31
C GLY A 106 -15.13 -4.94 0.85
N ARG A 107 -14.45 -5.10 1.99
CA ARG A 107 -13.53 -4.11 2.57
C ARG A 107 -12.08 -4.43 2.24
N ALA A 108 -11.28 -3.38 2.00
CA ALA A 108 -9.85 -3.53 1.80
C ALA A 108 -9.17 -4.05 3.08
N SER A 109 -8.23 -4.99 2.95
CA SER A 109 -7.45 -5.49 4.08
C SER A 109 -6.51 -4.40 4.58
N ARG A 110 -6.35 -4.30 5.91
CA ARG A 110 -5.26 -3.54 6.52
C ARG A 110 -3.96 -4.31 6.35
N ILE A 111 -2.90 -3.60 5.98
CA ILE A 111 -1.55 -4.15 5.87
C ILE A 111 -0.68 -3.40 6.87
N TYR A 112 -0.09 -4.13 7.80
CA TYR A 112 0.88 -3.64 8.75
C TYR A 112 2.26 -4.06 8.27
N VAL A 113 3.17 -3.11 8.10
CA VAL A 113 4.56 -3.39 7.73
C VAL A 113 5.39 -3.48 9.01
N LYS A 114 6.15 -4.55 9.15
CA LYS A 114 7.05 -4.76 10.28
C LYS A 114 8.48 -4.41 9.87
N ILE A 115 9.21 -3.82 10.78
CA ILE A 115 10.64 -3.51 10.63
C ILE A 115 11.46 -4.46 11.50
N ILE A 116 12.73 -4.65 11.16
CA ILE A 116 13.65 -5.41 12.00
C ILE A 116 14.04 -4.52 13.20
N ALA A 117 13.76 -5.01 14.41
CA ALA A 117 14.17 -4.32 15.64
C ALA A 117 15.70 -4.33 15.75
N GLY A 118 16.30 -3.19 16.12
CA GLY A 118 17.76 -3.07 16.28
C GLY A 118 18.56 -2.79 15.00
N ALA A 119 17.91 -2.63 13.85
CA ALA A 119 18.57 -2.01 12.71
C ALA A 119 18.83 -0.53 13.08
N GLU A 120 20.07 -0.22 13.43
CA GLU A 120 20.47 1.15 13.72
C GLU A 120 20.14 2.04 12.53
N ASN A 121 19.43 3.13 12.82
CA ASN A 121 19.12 4.14 11.82
C ASN A 121 20.46 4.75 11.36
N ASP A 122 20.81 4.56 10.09
CA ASP A 122 21.90 5.31 9.47
C ASP A 122 21.59 6.81 9.70
N PRO A 123 22.49 7.60 10.30
CA PRO A 123 22.25 9.02 10.62
C PRO A 123 22.00 9.90 9.40
N HIS A 124 22.07 9.35 8.21
CA HIS A 124 21.86 10.03 6.94
C HIS A 124 20.39 10.21 6.54
N ASP A 125 19.42 9.54 7.24
CA ASP A 125 17.98 9.64 6.91
C ASP A 125 17.27 10.81 7.62
N SER A 126 18.01 11.69 8.30
CA SER A 126 17.46 12.86 9.01
C SER A 126 17.32 14.11 8.16
N GLN A 127 17.51 14.04 6.84
CA GLN A 127 17.24 15.19 5.98
C GLN A 127 15.76 15.26 5.64
N LYS A 128 15.11 16.22 6.32
CA LYS A 128 13.80 16.79 6.06
C LYS A 128 13.40 16.70 4.59
N THR A 129 12.52 15.77 4.23
CA THR A 129 11.71 15.89 3.02
C THR A 129 10.57 16.86 3.30
N ALA A 130 10.93 18.17 3.39
CA ALA A 130 9.96 19.23 3.25
C ALA A 130 9.60 19.34 1.77
N GLY A 131 8.36 18.97 1.43
CA GLY A 131 7.69 19.45 0.23
C GLY A 131 8.11 18.85 -1.09
N HIS A 132 7.39 17.85 -1.52
CA HIS A 132 6.61 17.82 -2.76
C HIS A 132 5.87 16.50 -2.85
N ALA A 133 4.62 16.50 -2.41
CA ALA A 133 3.64 15.46 -2.74
C ALA A 133 3.16 15.75 -4.18
N GLY A 134 3.97 15.36 -5.16
CA GLY A 134 3.63 15.38 -6.58
C GLY A 134 3.23 13.99 -7.04
N ASP A 135 1.95 13.77 -7.20
CA ASP A 135 1.23 12.96 -8.19
C ASP A 135 1.91 11.74 -8.83
N ILE A 136 2.22 10.66 -8.11
CA ILE A 136 2.53 9.39 -8.80
C ILE A 136 1.84 8.15 -8.18
N LEU A 137 1.22 8.24 -7.00
CA LEU A 137 0.49 7.10 -6.42
C LEU A 137 -0.89 7.56 -5.91
N PRO A 138 -1.97 6.85 -6.24
CA PRO A 138 -3.29 7.22 -5.74
C PRO A 138 -3.29 7.23 -4.22
N SER A 139 -3.61 8.38 -3.64
CA SER A 139 -3.66 8.55 -2.19
C SER A 139 -4.68 7.55 -1.61
N ASN A 140 -4.41 7.06 -0.41
CA ASN A 140 -5.30 6.17 0.33
C ASN A 140 -6.76 6.66 0.45
N LYS A 141 -7.01 7.96 0.24
CA LYS A 141 -8.34 8.59 0.32
C LYS A 141 -9.37 8.09 -0.69
N ASN A 142 -8.94 7.55 -1.85
CA ASN A 142 -9.88 7.08 -2.88
C ASN A 142 -10.55 5.74 -2.54
N ILE A 143 -10.00 4.98 -1.61
CA ILE A 143 -10.58 3.68 -1.22
C ILE A 143 -11.75 3.88 -0.27
N GLU A 144 -11.68 4.85 0.65
CA GLU A 144 -12.79 5.16 1.57
C GLU A 144 -14.02 5.72 0.85
N ARG A 145 -13.83 6.53 -0.22
CA ARG A 145 -14.97 7.09 -0.97
C ARG A 145 -15.76 6.02 -1.75
N LYS A 146 -15.09 4.99 -2.26
CA LYS A 146 -15.78 3.90 -2.97
C LYS A 146 -16.58 3.00 -2.02
N THR A 147 -16.08 2.76 -0.81
CA THR A 147 -16.80 1.96 0.20
C THR A 147 -18.04 2.70 0.72
N LYS A 148 -17.95 4.01 1.02
CA LYS A 148 -19.11 4.82 1.44
C LYS A 148 -20.19 4.91 0.36
N LYS A 149 -19.80 5.03 -0.93
CA LYS A 149 -20.77 5.07 -2.03
C LYS A 149 -21.49 3.73 -2.22
N LYS A 150 -20.83 2.61 -1.96
CA LYS A 150 -21.44 1.29 -2.05
C LYS A 150 -22.42 1.01 -0.91
N GLU A 151 -22.11 1.45 0.31
CA GLU A 151 -23.01 1.34 1.47
C GLU A 151 -24.28 2.22 1.32
N ALA A 152 -24.16 3.40 0.71
CA ALA A 152 -25.32 4.26 0.44
C ALA A 152 -26.26 3.68 -0.62
N THR A 153 -25.72 2.98 -1.63
CA THR A 153 -26.51 2.36 -2.71
C THR A 153 -27.21 1.08 -2.24
N GLU A 154 -26.59 0.34 -1.32
CA GLU A 154 -27.17 -0.91 -0.80
C GLU A 154 -28.35 -0.67 0.16
N ARG A 155 -28.37 0.47 0.87
CA ARG A 155 -29.50 0.85 1.74
C ARG A 155 -30.75 1.31 0.99
N GLN A 156 -30.65 1.66 -0.29
CA GLN A 156 -31.78 2.08 -1.10
C GLN A 156 -32.47 0.94 -1.86
N ASN A 157 -31.96 -0.28 -1.81
CA ASN A 157 -32.49 -1.43 -2.57
C ASN A 157 -33.15 -2.50 -1.68
N VAL A 158 -33.57 -2.14 -0.49
CA VAL A 158 -34.49 -2.98 0.31
C VAL A 158 -35.88 -2.66 -0.18
N ARG A 159 -36.33 -3.36 -1.21
CA ARG A 159 -37.74 -3.37 -1.60
C ARG A 159 -38.52 -4.12 -0.52
N SER A 160 -39.46 -3.42 0.10
CA SER A 160 -40.48 -4.05 0.92
C SER A 160 -41.30 -5.01 0.06
N TYR A 161 -41.22 -6.28 0.36
CA TYR A 161 -42.20 -7.25 -0.14
C TYR A 161 -43.42 -7.13 0.78
N ASP A 162 -44.45 -6.43 0.27
CA ASP A 162 -45.77 -6.44 0.85
C ASP A 162 -46.43 -7.78 0.50
N CYS A 163 -46.58 -8.64 1.49
CA CYS A 163 -47.26 -9.90 1.37
C CYS A 163 -48.75 -9.63 1.69
N SER A 164 -49.53 -9.35 0.65
CA SER A 164 -50.99 -9.36 0.78
C SER A 164 -51.46 -10.81 0.85
N GLU A 165 -51.88 -11.20 2.05
CA GLU A 165 -52.80 -12.32 2.26
C GLU A 165 -54.16 -11.95 1.67
N GLU A 166 -54.58 -12.62 0.59
CA GLU A 166 -55.97 -12.93 0.24
C GLU A 166 -55.96 -13.86 -0.97
N GLU A 167 -56.25 -15.14 -0.80
CA GLU A 167 -57.49 -15.76 -1.24
C GLU A 167 -57.50 -17.24 -0.81
N SER A 168 -58.34 -17.48 0.17
CA SER A 168 -58.96 -18.81 0.39
C SER A 168 -60.28 -18.83 -0.36
N LEU A 169 -60.45 -19.78 -1.28
CA LEU A 169 -61.70 -20.54 -1.54
C LEU A 169 -61.42 -21.68 -2.46
#